data_b03ba230fbf10cca30431a5f1d6eb92a
#
_entry.id   b03ba230fbf10cca30431a5f1d6eb92a
#
_cell.length_a   1.000
_cell.length_b   1.000
_cell.length_c   1.000
_cell.angle_alpha   90.00
_cell.angle_beta   90.00
_cell.angle_gamma   90.00
#
_symmetry.space_group_name_H-M   'P 1'
#
loop_
_entity.id
_entity.type
_entity.pdbx_description
1 polymer ?
#
loop_
_entity_poly.entity_id
_entity_poly.type
_entity_poly.pdbx_seq_one_letter_code
_entity_poly.pdbx_strand_id
1 'polypeptide(L)'
;IETGKGDFAEEVLTLNRLAQRMRKTRFKRGAVSFQREEAKFKLDAEGKPLGVYFKEQKEANQLIEEFMLLANKQVAEFCGHHKVNGRAVRRTMVYRVHDVPNEEKLEKFRSFVLRFGYVFKADKGRAVAKEMNKLLGQAKGRIEENVISNLAVRAMSKAFYSTDNIGHYGLAFPYYTHFTSPIRRYPDMMVHRLLARYLEGGKSADRDTFEKLCVHASEREVIAAEAERASIKYKMVEFMQDKIGQFFDGHISGMSDWGMYVELDETHIEGMAVSYTHLRAHE
;
A
#
# COMPACT_ATOMS: atom_id res chain seq x y z
N ILE A 1 -2.88 14.47 19.78
CA ILE A 1 -3.58 13.20 19.99
C ILE A 1 -2.93 12.46 21.15
N GLU A 2 -1.62 12.20 21.13
CA GLU A 2 -0.92 11.42 22.16
C GLU A 2 -1.00 12.03 23.56
N THR A 3 -0.91 13.33 23.70
CA THR A 3 -0.92 14.04 24.99
C THR A 3 -2.30 14.53 25.41
N GLY A 4 -3.25 14.62 24.47
CA GLY A 4 -4.57 15.23 24.69
C GLY A 4 -4.54 16.72 24.97
N LYS A 5 -3.40 17.40 24.72
CA LYS A 5 -3.19 18.82 24.98
C LYS A 5 -2.74 19.54 23.71
N GLY A 6 -3.05 20.84 23.63
CA GLY A 6 -2.67 21.70 22.50
C GLY A 6 -3.87 22.47 21.95
N ASP A 7 -3.62 23.30 20.94
CA ASP A 7 -4.67 24.05 20.26
C ASP A 7 -5.62 23.06 19.55
N PHE A 8 -6.92 23.35 19.62
CA PHE A 8 -7.98 22.51 19.04
C PHE A 8 -7.97 21.04 19.51
N ALA A 9 -7.51 20.77 20.75
CA ALA A 9 -7.37 19.40 21.27
C ALA A 9 -8.70 18.65 21.26
N GLU A 10 -9.80 19.28 21.65
CA GLU A 10 -11.14 18.67 21.71
C GLU A 10 -11.66 18.29 20.33
N GLU A 11 -11.49 19.17 19.33
CA GLU A 11 -11.87 18.95 17.95
C GLU A 11 -11.05 17.82 17.33
N VAL A 12 -9.72 17.85 17.51
CA VAL A 12 -8.81 16.83 16.98
C VAL A 12 -9.11 15.46 17.62
N LEU A 13 -9.35 15.39 18.93
CA LEU A 13 -9.72 14.14 19.59
C LEU A 13 -11.07 13.61 19.13
N THR A 14 -12.03 14.50 18.84
CA THR A 14 -13.34 14.14 18.30
C THR A 14 -13.20 13.56 16.88
N LEU A 15 -12.42 14.22 16.00
CA LEU A 15 -12.13 13.73 14.67
C LEU A 15 -11.37 12.38 14.72
N ASN A 16 -10.42 12.24 15.65
CA ASN A 16 -9.72 10.97 15.82
C ASN A 16 -10.65 9.82 16.21
N ARG A 17 -11.58 10.05 17.14
CA ARG A 17 -12.62 9.05 17.50
C ARG A 17 -13.45 8.63 16.29
N LEU A 18 -13.85 9.57 15.43
CA LEU A 18 -14.57 9.28 14.20
C LEU A 18 -13.70 8.46 13.22
N ALA A 19 -12.45 8.85 13.02
CA ALA A 19 -11.49 8.13 12.18
C ALA A 19 -11.29 6.68 12.64
N GLN A 20 -11.09 6.46 13.93
CA GLN A 20 -10.95 5.10 14.48
C GLN A 20 -12.22 4.25 14.31
N ARG A 21 -13.41 4.85 14.40
CA ARG A 21 -14.69 4.15 14.10
C ARG A 21 -14.79 3.77 12.62
N MET A 22 -14.42 4.68 11.69
CA MET A 22 -14.39 4.41 10.26
C MET A 22 -13.39 3.28 9.95
N ARG A 23 -12.19 3.35 10.49
CA ARG A 23 -11.13 2.34 10.35
C ARG A 23 -11.61 0.96 10.83
N LYS A 24 -12.15 0.87 12.04
CA LYS A 24 -12.71 -0.38 12.59
C LYS A 24 -13.81 -0.96 11.71
N THR A 25 -14.68 -0.12 11.17
CA THR A 25 -15.76 -0.54 10.28
C THR A 25 -15.20 -1.07 8.95
N ARG A 26 -14.19 -0.41 8.39
CA ARG A 26 -13.51 -0.82 7.14
C ARG A 26 -12.87 -2.21 7.30
N PHE A 27 -12.14 -2.45 8.38
CA PHE A 27 -11.54 -3.78 8.65
C PHE A 27 -12.58 -4.87 8.90
N LYS A 28 -13.68 -4.56 9.60
CA LYS A 28 -14.81 -5.50 9.72
C LYS A 28 -15.41 -5.90 8.37
N ARG A 29 -15.38 -4.99 7.39
CA ARG A 29 -15.85 -5.26 6.02
C ARG A 29 -14.84 -6.05 5.18
N GLY A 30 -13.63 -6.30 5.70
CA GLY A 30 -12.59 -7.09 5.03
C GLY A 30 -11.56 -6.23 4.27
N ALA A 31 -11.29 -5.01 4.72
CA ALA A 31 -10.09 -4.31 4.28
C ALA A 31 -8.84 -5.05 4.75
N VAL A 32 -7.79 -5.09 3.94
CA VAL A 32 -6.50 -5.71 4.28
C VAL A 32 -5.57 -4.64 4.86
N SER A 33 -4.87 -4.97 5.94
CA SER A 33 -3.88 -4.09 6.55
C SER A 33 -2.48 -4.66 6.33
N PHE A 34 -1.68 -3.95 5.57
CA PHE A 34 -0.24 -4.19 5.50
C PHE A 34 0.45 -3.05 6.26
N GLN A 35 1.07 -3.37 7.38
CA GLN A 35 1.98 -2.43 8.02
C GLN A 35 3.29 -2.49 7.25
N ARG A 36 3.70 -1.37 6.67
CA ARG A 36 5.02 -1.22 6.06
C ARG A 36 5.76 -0.14 6.83
N GLU A 37 6.94 -0.50 7.26
CA GLU A 37 7.91 0.46 7.72
C GLU A 37 8.60 1.08 6.50
N GLU A 38 8.54 2.41 6.39
CA GLU A 38 9.26 3.13 5.34
C GLU A 38 10.63 3.53 5.84
N ALA A 39 11.67 2.95 5.24
CA ALA A 39 13.04 3.38 5.48
C ALA A 39 13.22 4.82 4.97
N LYS A 40 13.72 5.70 5.83
CA LYS A 40 14.08 7.08 5.52
C LYS A 40 15.54 7.30 5.90
N PHE A 41 16.19 8.23 5.21
CA PHE A 41 17.58 8.57 5.46
C PHE A 41 17.69 9.93 6.14
N LYS A 42 18.56 10.01 7.14
CA LYS A 42 19.10 11.30 7.60
C LYS A 42 20.24 11.66 6.66
N LEU A 43 20.10 12.79 5.96
CA LEU A 43 21.10 13.27 5.00
C LEU A 43 21.89 14.44 5.59
N ASP A 44 23.17 14.57 5.18
CA ASP A 44 23.95 15.78 5.41
C ASP A 44 23.60 16.88 4.39
N ALA A 45 24.35 17.99 4.43
CA ALA A 45 24.14 19.13 3.53
C ALA A 45 24.43 18.79 2.05
N GLU A 46 25.28 17.81 1.81
CA GLU A 46 25.68 17.31 0.49
C GLU A 46 24.75 16.18 0.00
N GLY A 47 23.79 15.73 0.82
CA GLY A 47 22.84 14.69 0.51
C GLY A 47 23.38 13.26 0.72
N LYS A 48 24.51 13.09 1.44
CA LYS A 48 25.05 11.78 1.82
C LYS A 48 24.25 11.20 3.00
N PRO A 49 23.91 9.89 3.00
CA PRO A 49 23.16 9.28 4.09
C PRO A 49 24.02 9.10 5.35
N LEU A 50 23.61 9.74 6.45
CA LEU A 50 24.23 9.63 7.77
C LEU A 50 23.63 8.50 8.62
N GLY A 51 22.39 8.11 8.35
CA GLY A 51 21.69 7.09 9.10
C GLY A 51 20.36 6.72 8.47
N VAL A 52 19.84 5.55 8.84
CA VAL A 52 18.52 5.04 8.45
C VAL A 52 17.60 5.14 9.65
N TYR A 53 16.35 5.52 9.43
CA TYR A 53 15.30 5.48 10.44
C TYR A 53 13.97 5.05 9.81
N PHE A 54 13.10 4.47 10.61
CA PHE A 54 11.79 4.02 10.16
C PHE A 54 10.72 5.00 10.62
N LYS A 55 9.83 5.33 9.67
CA LYS A 55 8.70 6.21 9.98
C LYS A 55 7.55 5.38 10.54
N GLU A 56 7.28 5.56 11.82
CA GLU A 56 6.11 4.96 12.47
C GLU A 56 4.81 5.63 12.02
N GLN A 57 3.80 4.80 11.74
CA GLN A 57 2.42 5.27 11.51
C GLN A 57 1.69 5.43 12.83
N LYS A 58 1.55 6.68 13.29
CA LYS A 58 0.82 7.04 14.52
C LYS A 58 -0.66 7.33 14.26
N GLU A 59 -1.44 7.50 15.33
CA GLU A 59 -2.88 7.80 15.23
C GLU A 59 -3.18 9.06 14.41
N ALA A 60 -2.33 10.09 14.48
CA ALA A 60 -2.48 11.30 13.67
C ALA A 60 -2.41 11.01 12.17
N ASN A 61 -1.52 10.10 11.74
CA ASN A 61 -1.44 9.65 10.35
C ASN A 61 -2.71 8.89 9.96
N GLN A 62 -3.21 8.01 10.83
CA GLN A 62 -4.44 7.25 10.60
C GLN A 62 -5.67 8.15 10.53
N LEU A 63 -5.74 9.21 11.36
CA LEU A 63 -6.80 10.21 11.29
C LEU A 63 -6.88 10.82 9.89
N ILE A 64 -5.77 11.36 9.40
CA ILE A 64 -5.74 11.99 8.07
C ILE A 64 -6.05 10.94 6.98
N GLU A 65 -5.46 9.74 7.06
CA GLU A 65 -5.73 8.65 6.12
C GLU A 65 -7.23 8.34 6.01
N GLU A 66 -7.93 8.14 7.12
CA GLU A 66 -9.36 7.76 7.10
C GLU A 66 -10.24 8.87 6.53
N PHE A 67 -9.95 10.15 6.80
CA PHE A 67 -10.68 11.27 6.19
C PHE A 67 -10.36 11.43 4.69
N MET A 68 -9.11 11.19 4.27
CA MET A 68 -8.77 11.15 2.85
C MET A 68 -9.50 9.98 2.13
N LEU A 69 -9.54 8.79 2.75
CA LEU A 69 -10.28 7.65 2.23
C LEU A 69 -11.79 7.94 2.15
N LEU A 70 -12.35 8.62 3.15
CA LEU A 70 -13.74 9.04 3.14
C LEU A 70 -14.04 9.98 1.96
N ALA A 71 -13.24 11.03 1.77
CA ALA A 71 -13.40 11.98 0.66
C ALA A 71 -13.30 11.26 -0.70
N ASN A 72 -12.27 10.46 -0.90
CA ASN A 72 -12.07 9.67 -2.11
C ASN A 72 -13.27 8.77 -2.43
N LYS A 73 -13.77 8.07 -1.40
CA LYS A 73 -14.94 7.19 -1.52
C LYS A 73 -16.21 7.98 -1.86
N GLN A 74 -16.49 9.08 -1.16
CA GLN A 74 -17.71 9.89 -1.37
C GLN A 74 -17.75 10.49 -2.78
N VAL A 75 -16.63 10.99 -3.29
CA VAL A 75 -16.54 11.50 -4.66
C VAL A 75 -16.81 10.38 -5.68
N ALA A 76 -16.23 9.19 -5.47
CA ALA A 76 -16.47 8.06 -6.35
C ALA A 76 -17.94 7.59 -6.33
N GLU A 77 -18.57 7.53 -5.15
CA GLU A 77 -19.98 7.19 -4.98
C GLU A 77 -20.91 8.24 -5.61
N PHE A 78 -20.65 9.53 -5.39
CA PHE A 78 -21.42 10.63 -5.96
C PHE A 78 -21.48 10.57 -7.50
N CYS A 79 -20.33 10.33 -8.13
CA CYS A 79 -20.26 10.23 -9.58
C CYS A 79 -20.84 8.90 -10.10
N GLY A 80 -20.61 7.78 -9.39
CA GLY A 80 -21.03 6.44 -9.80
C GLY A 80 -22.51 6.14 -9.59
N HIS A 81 -23.16 6.78 -8.61
CA HIS A 81 -24.58 6.58 -8.29
C HIS A 81 -25.51 7.62 -8.90
N HIS A 82 -25.10 8.27 -9.99
CA HIS A 82 -25.94 9.28 -10.63
C HIS A 82 -27.26 8.68 -11.14
N LYS A 83 -28.37 9.35 -10.86
CA LYS A 83 -29.71 8.98 -11.33
C LYS A 83 -30.34 10.13 -12.09
N VAL A 84 -30.96 9.82 -13.21
CA VAL A 84 -31.83 10.73 -13.99
C VAL A 84 -33.21 10.10 -14.05
N ASN A 85 -34.23 10.84 -13.60
CA ASN A 85 -35.62 10.34 -13.53
C ASN A 85 -35.74 8.96 -12.84
N GLY A 86 -35.00 8.76 -11.73
CA GLY A 86 -35.01 7.52 -10.96
C GLY A 86 -34.19 6.37 -11.56
N ARG A 87 -33.72 6.49 -12.80
CA ARG A 87 -32.88 5.48 -13.47
C ARG A 87 -31.40 5.80 -13.25
N ALA A 88 -30.63 4.76 -12.92
CA ALA A 88 -29.18 4.87 -12.81
C ALA A 88 -28.56 5.21 -14.18
N VAL A 89 -27.83 6.31 -14.24
CA VAL A 89 -27.10 6.72 -15.44
C VAL A 89 -25.60 6.68 -15.14
N ARG A 90 -24.90 5.88 -15.93
CA ARG A 90 -23.44 5.76 -15.80
C ARG A 90 -22.76 7.01 -16.39
N ARG A 91 -22.03 7.74 -15.57
CA ARG A 91 -21.16 8.83 -16.01
C ARG A 91 -19.72 8.33 -16.07
N THR A 92 -18.96 8.84 -17.02
CA THR A 92 -17.51 8.58 -17.09
C THR A 92 -16.84 9.11 -15.84
N MET A 93 -16.12 8.25 -15.16
CA MET A 93 -15.36 8.59 -13.94
C MET A 93 -14.06 7.82 -13.93
N VAL A 94 -13.02 8.38 -13.31
CA VAL A 94 -11.75 7.70 -13.08
C VAL A 94 -11.81 7.03 -11.71
N TYR A 95 -11.77 5.72 -11.70
CA TYR A 95 -11.73 4.92 -10.46
C TYR A 95 -10.32 4.44 -10.19
N ARG A 96 -9.98 4.29 -8.93
CA ARG A 96 -8.83 3.49 -8.49
C ARG A 96 -9.37 2.11 -8.14
N VAL A 97 -9.10 1.14 -8.98
CA VAL A 97 -9.63 -0.20 -8.83
C VAL A 97 -8.56 -1.18 -8.36
N HIS A 98 -8.99 -2.19 -7.62
CA HIS A 98 -8.11 -3.24 -7.10
C HIS A 98 -8.86 -4.56 -7.10
N ASP A 99 -8.42 -5.47 -7.94
CA ASP A 99 -9.03 -6.77 -8.13
C ASP A 99 -8.75 -7.72 -6.96
N VAL A 100 -9.46 -8.83 -6.93
CA VAL A 100 -9.21 -9.94 -6.00
C VAL A 100 -7.79 -10.48 -6.16
N PRO A 101 -7.21 -11.13 -5.14
CA PRO A 101 -5.92 -11.79 -5.25
C PRO A 101 -5.89 -12.82 -6.37
N ASN A 102 -4.73 -12.96 -7.02
CA ASN A 102 -4.52 -13.98 -8.03
C ASN A 102 -4.51 -15.38 -7.38
N GLU A 103 -5.34 -16.31 -7.89
CA GLU A 103 -5.52 -17.65 -7.30
C GLU A 103 -4.21 -18.44 -7.24
N GLU A 104 -3.40 -18.42 -8.30
CA GLU A 104 -2.11 -19.13 -8.34
C GLU A 104 -1.12 -18.58 -7.29
N LYS A 105 -1.04 -17.27 -7.16
CA LYS A 105 -0.18 -16.64 -6.15
C LYS A 105 -0.68 -16.90 -4.73
N LEU A 106 -2.00 -16.94 -4.55
CA LEU A 106 -2.61 -17.25 -3.26
C LEU A 106 -2.31 -18.70 -2.85
N GLU A 107 -2.32 -19.65 -3.80
CA GLU A 107 -1.96 -21.03 -3.52
C GLU A 107 -0.48 -21.20 -3.15
N LYS A 108 0.41 -20.51 -3.84
CA LYS A 108 1.83 -20.44 -3.47
C LYS A 108 2.02 -19.86 -2.07
N PHE A 109 1.28 -18.79 -1.75
CA PHE A 109 1.28 -18.20 -0.41
C PHE A 109 0.78 -19.19 0.64
N ARG A 110 -0.34 -19.89 0.39
CA ARG A 110 -0.93 -20.89 1.27
C ARG A 110 0.07 -22.03 1.59
N SER A 111 0.68 -22.58 0.55
CA SER A 111 1.69 -23.63 0.67
C SER A 111 2.92 -23.18 1.46
N PHE A 112 3.31 -21.93 1.31
CA PHE A 112 4.44 -21.36 2.02
C PHE A 112 4.14 -21.18 3.52
N VAL A 113 3.04 -20.54 3.88
CA VAL A 113 2.72 -20.27 5.30
C VAL A 113 2.44 -21.54 6.08
N LEU A 114 1.99 -22.61 5.39
CA LEU A 114 1.80 -23.92 6.01
C LEU A 114 3.13 -24.50 6.55
N ARG A 115 4.27 -24.20 5.93
CA ARG A 115 5.59 -24.64 6.41
C ARG A 115 5.97 -24.03 7.77
N PHE A 116 5.40 -22.87 8.10
CA PHE A 116 5.53 -22.21 9.40
C PHE A 116 4.42 -22.62 10.39
N GLY A 117 3.57 -23.59 10.02
CA GLY A 117 2.48 -24.06 10.85
C GLY A 117 1.20 -23.20 10.81
N TYR A 118 1.13 -22.21 9.91
CA TYR A 118 -0.08 -21.42 9.72
C TYR A 118 -1.03 -22.08 8.73
N VAL A 119 -2.31 -22.15 9.08
CA VAL A 119 -3.35 -22.71 8.22
C VAL A 119 -4.16 -21.56 7.61
N PHE A 120 -4.16 -21.48 6.28
CA PHE A 120 -4.91 -20.50 5.51
C PHE A 120 -6.05 -21.21 4.77
N LYS A 121 -7.30 -21.06 5.26
CA LYS A 121 -8.47 -21.86 4.80
C LYS A 121 -9.33 -21.17 3.73
N ALA A 122 -9.21 -19.87 3.57
CA ALA A 122 -10.10 -19.13 2.68
C ALA A 122 -9.71 -19.28 1.21
N ASP A 123 -10.69 -19.58 0.37
CA ASP A 123 -10.47 -19.82 -1.07
C ASP A 123 -10.85 -18.62 -1.93
N LYS A 124 -11.93 -17.89 -1.60
CA LYS A 124 -12.48 -16.85 -2.50
C LYS A 124 -13.02 -15.64 -1.74
N GLY A 125 -13.01 -14.52 -2.44
CA GLY A 125 -13.68 -13.30 -2.07
C GLY A 125 -13.15 -12.66 -0.77
N ARG A 126 -14.04 -12.05 0.00
CA ARG A 126 -13.68 -11.31 1.23
C ARG A 126 -13.24 -12.20 2.40
N ALA A 127 -13.49 -13.50 2.34
CA ALA A 127 -12.97 -14.44 3.33
C ALA A 127 -11.46 -14.49 3.30
N VAL A 128 -10.84 -14.40 2.11
CA VAL A 128 -9.38 -14.32 1.91
C VAL A 128 -8.79 -13.12 2.65
N ALA A 129 -9.40 -11.93 2.54
CA ALA A 129 -8.93 -10.73 3.23
C ALA A 129 -8.98 -10.87 4.76
N LYS A 130 -10.05 -11.48 5.30
CA LYS A 130 -10.18 -11.72 6.74
C LYS A 130 -9.16 -12.73 7.26
N GLU A 131 -8.98 -13.82 6.52
CA GLU A 131 -8.00 -14.86 6.89
C GLU A 131 -6.56 -14.31 6.76
N MET A 132 -6.28 -13.47 5.73
CA MET A 132 -5.02 -12.75 5.58
C MET A 132 -4.72 -11.88 6.80
N ASN A 133 -5.68 -11.03 7.21
CA ASN A 133 -5.53 -10.18 8.39
C ASN A 133 -5.30 -10.98 9.67
N LYS A 134 -6.00 -12.11 9.83
CA LYS A 134 -5.83 -13.01 10.97
C LYS A 134 -4.41 -13.60 10.99
N LEU A 135 -3.94 -14.09 9.85
CA LEU A 135 -2.61 -14.68 9.71
C LEU A 135 -1.51 -13.64 9.96
N LEU A 136 -1.62 -12.44 9.38
CA LEU A 136 -0.70 -11.33 9.63
C LEU A 136 -0.68 -10.94 11.12
N GLY A 137 -1.85 -10.94 11.78
CA GLY A 137 -1.94 -10.72 13.22
C GLY A 137 -1.28 -11.82 14.06
N GLN A 138 -1.32 -13.07 13.63
CA GLN A 138 -0.65 -14.20 14.29
C GLN A 138 0.88 -14.20 14.10
N ALA A 139 1.36 -13.72 12.94
CA ALA A 139 2.78 -13.60 12.63
C ALA A 139 3.44 -12.38 13.29
N LYS A 140 2.65 -11.42 13.76
CA LYS A 140 3.15 -10.16 14.33
C LYS A 140 4.09 -10.40 15.51
N GLY A 141 5.28 -9.78 15.48
CA GLY A 141 6.34 -9.91 16.48
C GLY A 141 7.13 -11.22 16.42
N ARG A 142 6.92 -12.04 15.35
CA ARG A 142 7.69 -13.26 15.13
C ARG A 142 8.75 -13.05 14.05
N ILE A 143 9.76 -13.92 14.03
CA ILE A 143 10.87 -13.85 13.06
C ILE A 143 10.37 -13.88 11.62
N GLU A 144 9.30 -14.64 11.34
CA GLU A 144 8.71 -14.82 10.02
C GLU A 144 7.76 -13.67 9.59
N GLU A 145 7.49 -12.67 10.43
CA GLU A 145 6.54 -11.59 10.15
C GLU A 145 6.81 -10.90 8.81
N ASN A 146 8.06 -10.45 8.59
CA ASN A 146 8.44 -9.72 7.38
C ASN A 146 8.27 -10.55 6.11
N VAL A 147 8.70 -11.83 6.15
CA VAL A 147 8.60 -12.72 5.01
C VAL A 147 7.15 -13.02 4.66
N ILE A 148 6.32 -13.30 5.68
CA ILE A 148 4.88 -13.55 5.50
C ILE A 148 4.18 -12.30 4.96
N SER A 149 4.47 -11.11 5.51
CA SER A 149 3.89 -9.84 5.07
C SER A 149 4.26 -9.53 3.61
N ASN A 150 5.51 -9.72 3.23
CA ASN A 150 5.97 -9.51 1.87
C ASN A 150 5.31 -10.45 0.88
N LEU A 151 5.18 -11.74 1.20
CA LEU A 151 4.51 -12.72 0.35
C LEU A 151 3.00 -12.48 0.27
N ALA A 152 2.36 -12.05 1.36
CA ALA A 152 0.97 -11.66 1.38
C ALA A 152 0.71 -10.49 0.40
N VAL A 153 1.57 -9.45 0.42
CA VAL A 153 1.49 -8.34 -0.53
C VAL A 153 1.69 -8.80 -1.98
N ARG A 154 2.64 -9.71 -2.23
CA ARG A 154 2.90 -10.26 -3.58
C ARG A 154 1.76 -11.13 -4.11
N ALA A 155 0.96 -11.74 -3.22
CA ALA A 155 -0.22 -12.50 -3.58
C ALA A 155 -1.40 -11.62 -4.01
N MET A 156 -1.40 -10.33 -3.60
CA MET A 156 -2.43 -9.36 -3.99
C MET A 156 -2.25 -8.90 -5.44
N SER A 157 -3.35 -8.57 -6.09
CA SER A 157 -3.35 -7.90 -7.38
C SER A 157 -2.79 -6.48 -7.25
N LYS A 158 -2.32 -5.87 -8.34
CA LYS A 158 -1.95 -4.46 -8.34
C LYS A 158 -3.20 -3.61 -8.57
N ALA A 159 -3.31 -2.51 -7.84
CA ALA A 159 -4.33 -1.51 -8.11
C ALA A 159 -3.95 -0.69 -9.35
N PHE A 160 -4.93 -0.24 -10.13
CA PHE A 160 -4.74 0.56 -11.34
C PHE A 160 -5.88 1.57 -11.52
N TYR A 161 -5.76 2.47 -12.48
CA TYR A 161 -6.82 3.40 -12.83
C TYR A 161 -7.65 2.85 -14.00
N SER A 162 -8.95 3.01 -13.94
CA SER A 162 -9.88 2.65 -15.03
C SER A 162 -11.18 3.45 -14.93
N THR A 163 -11.87 3.58 -16.06
CA THR A 163 -13.24 4.08 -16.10
C THR A 163 -14.27 2.99 -15.76
N ASP A 164 -13.83 1.73 -15.70
CA ASP A 164 -14.65 0.60 -15.25
C ASP A 164 -14.47 0.36 -13.75
N ASN A 165 -15.57 0.48 -13.02
CA ASN A 165 -15.54 0.25 -11.59
C ASN A 165 -15.74 -1.24 -11.28
N ILE A 166 -14.68 -1.89 -10.83
CA ILE A 166 -14.71 -3.25 -10.25
C ILE A 166 -14.60 -3.22 -8.71
N GLY A 167 -14.58 -2.02 -8.12
CA GLY A 167 -14.33 -1.81 -6.69
C GLY A 167 -12.85 -1.86 -6.32
N HIS A 168 -12.58 -1.69 -5.03
CA HIS A 168 -11.22 -1.76 -4.49
C HIS A 168 -11.15 -2.83 -3.40
N TYR A 169 -10.68 -4.03 -3.78
CA TYR A 169 -10.64 -5.19 -2.89
C TYR A 169 -9.90 -4.92 -1.58
N GLY A 170 -8.67 -4.42 -1.64
CA GLY A 170 -7.83 -4.19 -0.47
C GLY A 170 -8.42 -3.18 0.54
N LEU A 171 -9.22 -2.20 0.10
CA LEU A 171 -9.91 -1.24 0.95
C LEU A 171 -11.33 -1.67 1.35
N ALA A 172 -11.86 -2.72 0.74
CA ALA A 172 -13.24 -3.17 0.89
C ALA A 172 -14.28 -2.09 0.50
N PHE A 173 -13.98 -1.28 -0.51
CA PHE A 173 -14.87 -0.26 -1.04
C PHE A 173 -15.46 -0.67 -2.39
N PRO A 174 -16.80 -0.56 -2.58
CA PRO A 174 -17.43 -0.81 -3.88
C PRO A 174 -17.15 0.32 -4.89
N TYR A 175 -16.88 1.53 -4.42
CA TYR A 175 -16.50 2.70 -5.21
C TYR A 175 -15.30 3.36 -4.56
N TYR A 176 -14.26 3.60 -5.35
CA TYR A 176 -13.08 4.30 -4.86
C TYR A 176 -12.37 5.03 -5.99
N THR A 177 -11.89 6.23 -5.70
CA THR A 177 -11.06 7.02 -6.60
C THR A 177 -9.93 7.68 -5.83
N HIS A 178 -8.97 8.26 -6.52
CA HIS A 178 -8.03 9.19 -5.96
C HIS A 178 -8.49 10.63 -6.25
N PHE A 179 -8.66 11.43 -5.20
CA PHE A 179 -9.17 12.80 -5.29
C PHE A 179 -8.33 13.77 -4.44
N THR A 180 -7.77 13.32 -3.34
CA THR A 180 -7.20 14.16 -2.28
C THR A 180 -5.78 14.64 -2.52
N SER A 181 -5.14 14.30 -3.65
CA SER A 181 -3.74 14.68 -3.93
C SER A 181 -3.51 15.19 -5.35
N PRO A 182 -4.26 16.21 -5.85
CA PRO A 182 -4.18 16.67 -7.24
C PRO A 182 -2.86 17.34 -7.61
N ILE A 183 -2.08 17.83 -6.63
CA ILE A 183 -0.77 18.47 -6.88
C ILE A 183 0.25 17.46 -7.39
N ARG A 184 0.20 16.20 -6.92
CA ARG A 184 1.20 15.18 -7.20
C ARG A 184 0.68 13.98 -8.00
N ARG A 185 -0.63 13.87 -8.21
CA ARG A 185 -1.24 12.79 -8.98
C ARG A 185 -2.17 13.34 -10.05
N TYR A 186 -1.85 13.07 -11.31
CA TYR A 186 -2.67 13.51 -12.44
C TYR A 186 -4.10 12.91 -12.43
N PRO A 187 -4.33 11.62 -12.06
CA PRO A 187 -5.68 11.09 -11.94
C PRO A 187 -6.58 11.86 -10.98
N ASP A 188 -6.05 12.36 -9.86
CA ASP A 188 -6.81 13.23 -8.94
C ASP A 188 -7.27 14.50 -9.66
N MET A 189 -6.40 15.14 -10.46
CA MET A 189 -6.76 16.32 -11.27
C MET A 189 -7.86 15.98 -12.29
N MET A 190 -7.81 14.81 -12.92
CA MET A 190 -8.87 14.34 -13.83
C MET A 190 -10.21 14.24 -13.08
N VAL A 191 -10.18 13.66 -11.88
CA VAL A 191 -11.36 13.52 -11.01
C VAL A 191 -11.93 14.87 -10.60
N HIS A 192 -11.08 15.83 -10.22
CA HIS A 192 -11.52 17.21 -9.92
C HIS A 192 -12.25 17.84 -11.09
N ARG A 193 -11.72 17.73 -12.30
CA ARG A 193 -12.34 18.28 -13.53
C ARG A 193 -13.68 17.60 -13.86
N LEU A 194 -13.77 16.27 -13.70
CA LEU A 194 -15.00 15.53 -13.92
C LEU A 194 -16.05 15.89 -12.87
N LEU A 195 -15.66 15.99 -11.60
CA LEU A 195 -16.55 16.38 -10.50
C LEU A 195 -17.13 17.78 -10.72
N ALA A 196 -16.28 18.78 -11.01
CA ALA A 196 -16.72 20.15 -11.30
C ALA A 196 -17.72 20.16 -12.45
N ARG A 197 -17.40 19.52 -13.58
CA ARG A 197 -18.31 19.39 -14.73
C ARG A 197 -19.65 18.79 -14.35
N TYR A 198 -19.68 17.78 -13.49
CA TYR A 198 -20.94 17.11 -13.11
C TYR A 198 -21.74 17.88 -12.08
N LEU A 199 -21.09 18.67 -11.21
CA LEU A 199 -21.77 19.59 -10.29
C LEU A 199 -22.45 20.73 -11.04
N GLU A 200 -21.87 21.20 -12.14
CA GLU A 200 -22.44 22.21 -13.05
C GLU A 200 -23.51 21.64 -13.99
N GLY A 201 -23.89 20.36 -13.86
CA GLY A 201 -24.90 19.70 -14.71
C GLY A 201 -24.41 19.29 -16.10
N GLY A 202 -23.09 19.29 -16.33
CA GLY A 202 -22.49 18.92 -17.61
C GLY A 202 -22.73 17.45 -17.99
N LYS A 203 -22.73 17.18 -19.30
CA LYS A 203 -22.89 15.83 -19.86
C LYS A 203 -21.68 14.94 -19.48
N SER A 204 -21.89 13.61 -19.50
CA SER A 204 -20.81 12.64 -19.33
C SER A 204 -19.65 12.93 -20.29
N ALA A 205 -18.44 12.83 -19.79
CA ALA A 205 -17.23 12.95 -20.61
C ALA A 205 -17.06 11.71 -21.50
N ASP A 206 -16.22 11.83 -22.54
CA ASP A 206 -15.89 10.71 -23.41
C ASP A 206 -15.10 9.63 -22.66
N ARG A 207 -15.68 8.42 -22.62
CA ARG A 207 -15.11 7.30 -21.85
C ARG A 207 -13.80 6.81 -22.42
N ASP A 208 -13.71 6.68 -23.74
CA ASP A 208 -12.54 6.08 -24.37
C ASP A 208 -11.29 6.96 -24.24
N THR A 209 -11.47 8.27 -24.29
CA THR A 209 -10.40 9.24 -23.99
C THR A 209 -9.92 9.10 -22.54
N PHE A 210 -10.85 9.03 -21.57
CA PHE A 210 -10.47 8.90 -20.17
C PHE A 210 -9.87 7.53 -19.85
N GLU A 211 -10.30 6.44 -20.52
CA GLU A 211 -9.71 5.12 -20.33
C GLU A 211 -8.24 5.10 -20.81
N LYS A 212 -7.93 5.68 -21.97
CA LYS A 212 -6.55 5.83 -22.44
C LYS A 212 -5.69 6.61 -21.44
N LEU A 213 -6.22 7.68 -20.84
CA LEU A 213 -5.52 8.43 -19.80
C LEU A 213 -5.32 7.60 -18.52
N CYS A 214 -6.28 6.76 -18.14
CA CYS A 214 -6.17 5.85 -17.00
C CYS A 214 -5.06 4.82 -17.20
N VAL A 215 -5.01 4.19 -18.38
CA VAL A 215 -3.93 3.25 -18.75
C VAL A 215 -2.58 3.94 -18.66
N HIS A 216 -2.44 5.09 -19.34
CA HIS A 216 -1.19 5.86 -19.30
C HIS A 216 -0.78 6.25 -17.87
N ALA A 217 -1.71 6.73 -17.03
CA ALA A 217 -1.42 7.09 -15.66
C ALA A 217 -0.97 5.88 -14.82
N SER A 218 -1.56 4.70 -15.05
CA SER A 218 -1.18 3.46 -14.37
C SER A 218 0.23 3.01 -14.76
N GLU A 219 0.59 3.12 -16.03
CA GLU A 219 1.95 2.81 -16.51
C GLU A 219 2.99 3.77 -15.92
N ARG A 220 2.68 5.08 -15.89
CA ARG A 220 3.58 6.08 -15.30
C ARG A 220 3.75 5.90 -13.79
N GLU A 221 2.70 5.48 -13.09
CA GLU A 221 2.77 5.14 -11.65
C GLU A 221 3.74 3.97 -11.39
N VAL A 222 3.74 2.93 -12.24
CA VAL A 222 4.69 1.82 -12.12
C VAL A 222 6.13 2.32 -12.27
N ILE A 223 6.40 3.14 -13.30
CA ILE A 223 7.74 3.71 -13.52
C ILE A 223 8.17 4.60 -12.35
N ALA A 224 7.27 5.45 -11.84
CA ALA A 224 7.56 6.31 -10.69
C ALA A 224 7.90 5.48 -9.43
N ALA A 225 7.13 4.42 -9.17
CA ALA A 225 7.39 3.52 -8.04
C ALA A 225 8.70 2.71 -8.20
N GLU A 226 9.09 2.38 -9.42
CA GLU A 226 10.38 1.74 -9.70
C GLU A 226 11.54 2.71 -9.51
N ALA A 227 11.39 3.96 -9.96
CA ALA A 227 12.39 5.01 -9.75
C ALA A 227 12.58 5.32 -8.26
N GLU A 228 11.49 5.41 -7.49
CA GLU A 228 11.55 5.60 -6.03
C GLU A 228 12.32 4.45 -5.35
N ARG A 229 11.99 3.20 -5.68
CA ARG A 229 12.69 2.02 -5.15
C ARG A 229 14.17 2.00 -5.52
N ALA A 230 14.51 2.36 -6.76
CA ALA A 230 15.89 2.44 -7.21
C ALA A 230 16.66 3.54 -6.45
N SER A 231 16.03 4.70 -6.22
CA SER A 231 16.62 5.80 -5.44
C SER A 231 16.89 5.38 -3.98
N ILE A 232 15.92 4.73 -3.33
CA ILE A 232 16.10 4.19 -1.97
C ILE A 232 17.23 3.18 -1.94
N LYS A 233 17.27 2.23 -2.88
CA LYS A 233 18.32 1.23 -2.98
C LYS A 233 19.69 1.86 -3.20
N TYR A 234 19.77 2.89 -4.06
CA TYR A 234 21.01 3.65 -4.25
C TYR A 234 21.52 4.25 -2.94
N LYS A 235 20.64 4.90 -2.16
CA LYS A 235 21.01 5.48 -0.86
C LYS A 235 21.39 4.41 0.18
N MET A 236 20.78 3.23 0.13
CA MET A 236 21.17 2.09 0.98
C MET A 236 22.60 1.63 0.66
N VAL A 237 22.92 1.50 -0.63
CA VAL A 237 24.28 1.11 -1.07
C VAL A 237 25.30 2.18 -0.68
N GLU A 238 24.99 3.47 -0.90
CA GLU A 238 25.85 4.59 -0.51
C GLU A 238 26.12 4.60 1.00
N PHE A 239 25.10 4.34 1.82
CA PHE A 239 25.22 4.23 3.28
C PHE A 239 26.14 3.07 3.72
N MET A 240 26.16 1.98 2.97
CA MET A 240 26.95 0.79 3.30
C MET A 240 28.41 0.87 2.80
N GLN A 241 28.75 1.79 1.87
CA GLN A 241 30.10 1.87 1.30
C GLN A 241 31.19 2.09 2.37
N ASP A 242 30.92 2.94 3.35
CA ASP A 242 31.88 3.26 4.42
C ASP A 242 31.90 2.18 5.54
N LYS A 243 31.13 1.09 5.38
CA LYS A 243 30.94 0.04 6.38
C LYS A 243 31.50 -1.33 5.93
N ILE A 244 32.24 -1.34 4.82
CA ILE A 244 32.88 -2.55 4.30
C ILE A 244 33.86 -3.08 5.34
N GLY A 245 33.77 -4.40 5.63
CA GLY A 245 34.59 -5.07 6.65
C GLY A 245 34.03 -5.03 8.07
N GLN A 246 32.87 -4.39 8.28
CA GLN A 246 32.17 -4.43 9.57
C GLN A 246 31.24 -5.65 9.63
N PHE A 247 30.93 -6.09 10.85
CA PHE A 247 29.98 -7.18 11.11
C PHE A 247 28.64 -6.60 11.54
N PHE A 248 27.56 -7.21 11.04
CA PHE A 248 26.19 -6.83 11.34
C PHE A 248 25.35 -8.07 11.62
N ASP A 249 24.43 -7.98 12.56
CA ASP A 249 23.39 -8.96 12.76
C ASP A 249 22.33 -8.85 11.68
N GLY A 250 21.80 -9.98 11.22
CA GLY A 250 20.79 -10.01 10.18
C GLY A 250 20.14 -11.38 10.04
N HIS A 251 19.06 -11.44 9.31
CA HIS A 251 18.31 -12.68 9.06
C HIS A 251 18.12 -12.91 7.56
N ILE A 252 17.90 -14.16 7.18
CA ILE A 252 17.65 -14.55 5.79
C ILE A 252 16.26 -14.06 5.40
N SER A 253 16.20 -13.12 4.42
CA SER A 253 14.97 -12.57 3.86
C SER A 253 14.50 -13.31 2.59
N GLY A 254 15.40 -14.04 1.92
CA GLY A 254 15.09 -14.79 0.72
C GLY A 254 16.20 -15.72 0.29
N MET A 255 15.87 -16.64 -0.63
CA MET A 255 16.83 -17.56 -1.24
C MET A 255 16.65 -17.59 -2.76
N SER A 256 17.73 -17.72 -3.48
CA SER A 256 17.77 -17.94 -4.94
C SER A 256 18.80 -19.02 -5.29
N ASP A 257 18.82 -19.43 -6.55
CA ASP A 257 19.83 -20.41 -7.04
C ASP A 257 21.27 -19.87 -6.94
N TRP A 258 21.44 -18.57 -6.79
CA TRP A 258 22.73 -17.88 -6.77
C TRP A 258 23.23 -17.53 -5.36
N GLY A 259 22.37 -17.60 -4.34
CA GLY A 259 22.74 -17.27 -2.97
C GLY A 259 21.54 -16.93 -2.09
N MET A 260 21.85 -16.46 -0.89
CA MET A 260 20.87 -16.03 0.11
C MET A 260 20.79 -14.50 0.15
N TYR A 261 19.56 -13.99 0.27
CA TYR A 261 19.33 -12.58 0.64
C TYR A 261 19.32 -12.48 2.16
N VAL A 262 20.11 -11.56 2.68
CA VAL A 262 20.22 -11.28 4.12
C VAL A 262 19.79 -9.85 4.34
N GLU A 263 18.82 -9.65 5.22
CA GLU A 263 18.36 -8.34 5.67
C GLU A 263 18.97 -8.02 7.03
N LEU A 264 19.58 -6.84 7.17
CA LEU A 264 20.18 -6.38 8.41
C LEU A 264 19.10 -5.97 9.41
N ASP A 265 19.21 -6.41 10.68
CA ASP A 265 18.15 -6.21 11.68
C ASP A 265 17.90 -4.74 12.03
N GLU A 266 18.96 -3.91 12.08
CA GLU A 266 18.82 -2.50 12.46
C GLU A 266 18.37 -1.58 11.33
N THR A 267 18.75 -1.89 10.09
CA THR A 267 18.58 -0.96 8.95
C THR A 267 17.64 -1.48 7.87
N HIS A 268 17.24 -2.76 7.95
CA HIS A 268 16.48 -3.48 6.92
C HIS A 268 17.11 -3.39 5.52
N ILE A 269 18.43 -3.16 5.46
CA ILE A 269 19.19 -3.17 4.21
C ILE A 269 19.41 -4.62 3.82
N GLU A 270 18.97 -4.96 2.60
CA GLU A 270 19.11 -6.31 2.06
C GLU A 270 20.32 -6.40 1.14
N GLY A 271 21.14 -7.41 1.35
CA GLY A 271 22.26 -7.79 0.50
C GLY A 271 22.20 -9.25 0.12
N MET A 272 22.87 -9.64 -0.97
CA MET A 272 22.97 -11.02 -1.42
C MET A 272 24.33 -11.63 -1.01
N ALA A 273 24.31 -12.66 -0.19
CA ALA A 273 25.45 -13.51 0.10
C ALA A 273 25.52 -14.63 -0.97
N VAL A 274 26.56 -14.57 -1.82
CA VAL A 274 26.72 -15.48 -2.95
C VAL A 274 27.42 -16.77 -2.49
N SER A 275 26.86 -17.93 -2.84
CA SER A 275 27.26 -19.24 -2.31
C SER A 275 28.75 -19.60 -2.48
N TYR A 276 29.37 -19.15 -3.57
CA TYR A 276 30.78 -19.50 -3.87
C TYR A 276 31.80 -18.50 -3.31
N THR A 277 31.37 -17.32 -2.81
CA THR A 277 32.30 -16.30 -2.31
C THR A 277 32.18 -16.03 -0.82
N HIS A 278 31.03 -16.26 -0.20
CA HIS A 278 30.72 -15.79 1.16
C HIS A 278 30.26 -16.88 2.14
N LEU A 279 29.84 -18.04 1.65
CA LEU A 279 29.45 -19.17 2.51
C LEU A 279 30.66 -20.08 2.75
N ARG A 280 31.58 -19.70 3.66
CA ARG A 280 32.39 -20.69 4.37
C ARG A 280 31.55 -21.16 5.55
N ALA A 281 31.13 -22.43 5.51
CA ALA A 281 30.62 -23.08 6.70
C ALA A 281 31.75 -23.08 7.73
N HIS A 282 31.54 -22.50 8.90
CA HIS A 282 32.31 -22.83 10.07
C HIS A 282 31.85 -24.21 10.52
N GLU A 283 32.69 -25.21 10.32
CA GLU A 283 32.60 -26.48 10.99
C GLU A 283 32.79 -26.30 12.50
#